data_9cb4d281adfec337d0b74183c67b8839
#
_entry.id   9cb4d281adfec337d0b74183c67b8839
#
_cell.length_a   1.000
_cell.length_b   1.000
_cell.length_c   1.000
_cell.angle_alpha   90.00
_cell.angle_beta   90.00
_cell.angle_gamma   90.00
#
_symmetry.space_group_name_H-M   'P 1'
#
loop_
_entity.id
_entity.type
_entity.pdbx_description
1 polymer ?
#
loop_
_entity_poly.entity_id
_entity_poly.type
_entity_poly.pdbx_seq_one_letter_code
_entity_poly.pdbx_strand_id
1 'polypeptide(L)'
;MPAPTTVFASALELGLVFAGLVLLWRLVFSPAARAGPPPAPLAPWDTPLSDFFLFLWLAICGGLVLPVIAQQAARALALEAQTKLILVNAAFQGGMLAGIAVYRVFFHRRAPRPPLALGSSLLPGFAAFLLSLPLVVLVGLAWTGLLKLCGLPVEPQDAVAFFTRTKSPVLLAAMIALAAVIAPITEELIFRAGIFRYARTRLPRWAALLLPACLFAALHNHLASFAPLV
;
A
#
# COMPACT_ATOMS: atom_id res chain seq x y z
N MET A 1 18.85 -14.77 27.12
CA MET A 1 17.45 -15.17 26.82
C MET A 1 16.79 -13.99 26.10
N PRO A 2 15.99 -14.19 25.04
CA PRO A 2 15.27 -13.10 24.40
C PRO A 2 14.29 -12.45 25.38
N ALA A 3 14.07 -11.15 25.26
CA ALA A 3 13.15 -10.42 26.12
C ALA A 3 11.72 -11.00 25.96
N PRO A 4 10.89 -11.02 27.02
CA PRO A 4 9.52 -11.57 26.95
C PRO A 4 8.67 -10.92 25.85
N THR A 5 8.92 -9.64 25.57
CA THR A 5 8.27 -8.88 24.48
C THR A 5 8.60 -9.40 23.09
N THR A 6 9.84 -9.86 22.87
CA THR A 6 10.26 -10.42 21.57
C THR A 6 9.65 -11.81 21.36
N VAL A 7 9.55 -12.63 22.42
CA VAL A 7 8.90 -13.94 22.36
C VAL A 7 7.41 -13.78 22.03
N PHE A 8 6.73 -12.85 22.69
CA PHE A 8 5.32 -12.56 22.43
C PHE A 8 5.08 -12.07 20.99
N ALA A 9 5.91 -11.14 20.51
CA ALA A 9 5.81 -10.62 19.15
C ALA A 9 5.99 -11.75 18.11
N SER A 10 7.01 -12.59 18.28
CA SER A 10 7.25 -13.73 17.38
C SER A 10 6.12 -14.76 17.41
N ALA A 11 5.56 -15.04 18.60
CA ALA A 11 4.43 -15.95 18.73
C ALA A 11 3.16 -15.40 18.04
N LEU A 12 2.91 -14.10 18.17
CA LEU A 12 1.81 -13.43 17.49
C LEU A 12 1.98 -13.48 15.96
N GLU A 13 3.16 -13.17 15.46
CA GLU A 13 3.49 -13.24 14.03
C GLU A 13 3.26 -14.65 13.46
N LEU A 14 3.79 -15.68 14.14
CA LEU A 14 3.58 -17.07 13.74
C LEU A 14 2.09 -17.45 13.78
N GLY A 15 1.35 -16.99 14.77
CA GLY A 15 -0.09 -17.21 14.87
C GLY A 15 -0.87 -16.58 13.72
N LEU A 16 -0.52 -15.36 13.33
CA LEU A 16 -1.13 -14.68 12.19
C LEU A 16 -0.81 -15.39 10.86
N VAL A 17 0.43 -15.79 10.65
CA VAL A 17 0.85 -16.56 9.47
C VAL A 17 0.12 -17.89 9.40
N PHE A 18 0.01 -18.61 10.53
CA PHE A 18 -0.74 -19.86 10.60
C PHE A 18 -2.23 -19.67 10.31
N ALA A 19 -2.86 -18.62 10.86
CA ALA A 19 -4.23 -18.27 10.52
C ALA A 19 -4.40 -17.98 9.02
N GLY A 20 -3.42 -17.29 8.43
CA GLY A 20 -3.36 -17.05 6.98
C GLY A 20 -3.27 -18.34 6.17
N LEU A 21 -2.46 -19.32 6.57
CA LEU A 21 -2.37 -20.63 5.93
C LEU A 21 -3.69 -21.39 5.99
N VAL A 22 -4.37 -21.38 7.14
CA VAL A 22 -5.68 -22.00 7.31
C VAL A 22 -6.72 -21.35 6.38
N LEU A 23 -6.73 -20.01 6.30
CA LEU A 23 -7.63 -19.29 5.40
C LEU A 23 -7.29 -19.55 3.94
N LEU A 24 -6.01 -19.60 3.57
CA LEU A 24 -5.56 -19.93 2.23
C LEU A 24 -6.08 -21.31 1.79
N TRP A 25 -5.94 -22.29 2.67
CA TRP A 25 -6.50 -23.63 2.43
C TRP A 25 -8.03 -23.58 2.26
N ARG A 26 -8.73 -22.99 3.22
CA ARG A 26 -10.21 -22.99 3.25
C ARG A 26 -10.83 -22.22 2.08
N LEU A 27 -10.26 -21.08 1.70
CA LEU A 27 -10.87 -20.15 0.75
C LEU A 27 -10.33 -20.30 -0.68
N VAL A 28 -9.19 -20.98 -0.87
CA VAL A 28 -8.55 -21.12 -2.21
C VAL A 28 -8.38 -22.57 -2.60
N PHE A 29 -7.84 -23.42 -1.73
CA PHE A 29 -7.43 -24.79 -2.09
C PHE A 29 -8.45 -25.89 -1.72
N SER A 30 -9.38 -25.63 -0.82
CA SER A 30 -10.35 -26.64 -0.42
C SER A 30 -11.28 -27.04 -1.59
N PRO A 31 -11.78 -28.29 -1.62
CA PRO A 31 -12.75 -28.70 -2.62
C PRO A 31 -14.00 -27.80 -2.65
N ALA A 32 -14.47 -27.35 -1.49
CA ALA A 32 -15.60 -26.44 -1.36
C ALA A 32 -15.34 -25.07 -2.00
N ALA A 33 -14.13 -24.52 -1.83
CA ALA A 33 -13.74 -23.25 -2.45
C ALA A 33 -13.67 -23.35 -3.97
N ARG A 34 -13.19 -24.50 -4.49
CA ARG A 34 -13.10 -24.74 -5.94
C ARG A 34 -14.46 -24.98 -6.60
N ALA A 35 -15.43 -25.50 -5.86
CA ALA A 35 -16.79 -25.70 -6.32
C ALA A 35 -17.68 -24.45 -6.22
N GLY A 36 -17.19 -23.39 -5.55
CA GLY A 36 -17.92 -22.15 -5.38
C GLY A 36 -18.08 -21.36 -6.68
N PRO A 37 -19.07 -20.44 -6.74
CA PRO A 37 -19.23 -19.57 -7.89
C PRO A 37 -18.02 -18.65 -8.05
N PRO A 38 -17.66 -18.26 -9.29
CA PRO A 38 -16.58 -17.33 -9.52
C PRO A 38 -16.90 -15.98 -8.85
N PRO A 39 -15.88 -15.28 -8.31
CA PRO A 39 -16.09 -13.98 -7.69
C PRO A 39 -16.69 -12.99 -8.69
N ALA A 40 -17.59 -12.14 -8.21
CA ALA A 40 -18.22 -11.11 -9.03
C ALA A 40 -17.16 -10.23 -9.70
N PRO A 41 -17.30 -9.93 -11.00
CA PRO A 41 -16.35 -9.09 -11.69
C PRO A 41 -16.36 -7.68 -11.10
N LEU A 42 -15.19 -7.11 -10.85
CA LEU A 42 -15.06 -5.70 -10.47
C LEU A 42 -15.60 -4.82 -11.60
N ALA A 43 -16.32 -3.77 -11.25
CA ALA A 43 -16.83 -2.82 -12.22
C ALA A 43 -15.68 -2.22 -13.06
N PRO A 44 -15.79 -2.21 -14.40
CA PRO A 44 -14.77 -1.63 -15.25
C PRO A 44 -14.66 -0.12 -15.02
N TRP A 45 -13.51 0.44 -15.29
CA TRP A 45 -13.31 1.88 -15.37
C TRP A 45 -13.11 2.25 -16.83
N ASP A 46 -14.24 2.37 -17.52
CA ASP A 46 -14.26 2.76 -18.93
C ASP A 46 -14.18 4.29 -19.04
N THR A 47 -12.94 4.78 -19.02
CA THR A 47 -12.62 6.20 -19.12
C THR A 47 -11.63 6.41 -20.25
N PRO A 48 -11.69 7.54 -21.00
CA PRO A 48 -10.72 7.86 -22.04
C PRO A 48 -9.29 7.89 -21.49
N LEU A 49 -8.32 7.64 -22.37
CA LEU A 49 -6.90 7.67 -22.01
C LEU A 49 -6.47 9.06 -21.48
N SER A 50 -7.01 10.13 -22.07
CA SER A 50 -6.79 11.51 -21.62
C SER A 50 -7.19 11.73 -20.15
N ASP A 51 -8.37 11.23 -19.78
CA ASP A 51 -8.90 11.38 -18.43
C ASP A 51 -8.13 10.55 -17.41
N PHE A 52 -7.66 9.36 -17.83
CA PHE A 52 -6.77 8.55 -17.01
C PHE A 52 -5.43 9.23 -16.75
N PHE A 53 -4.82 9.82 -17.79
CA PHE A 53 -3.59 10.59 -17.60
C PHE A 53 -3.82 11.85 -16.79
N LEU A 54 -4.94 12.53 -16.93
CA LEU A 54 -5.31 13.67 -16.11
C LEU A 54 -5.44 13.27 -14.61
N PHE A 55 -6.05 12.13 -14.34
CA PHE A 55 -6.11 11.57 -12.99
C PHE A 55 -4.72 11.36 -12.39
N LEU A 56 -3.82 10.68 -13.11
CA LEU A 56 -2.45 10.45 -12.67
C LEU A 56 -1.68 11.77 -12.51
N TRP A 57 -1.83 12.67 -13.48
CA TRP A 57 -1.17 13.97 -13.45
C TRP A 57 -1.56 14.79 -12.22
N LEU A 58 -2.86 14.90 -11.93
CA LEU A 58 -3.34 15.63 -10.75
C LEU A 58 -2.85 15.01 -9.44
N ALA A 59 -2.86 13.69 -9.33
CA ALA A 59 -2.34 12.99 -8.15
C ALA A 59 -0.82 13.24 -7.99
N ILE A 60 -0.04 13.10 -9.05
CA ILE A 60 1.42 13.32 -9.03
C ILE A 60 1.74 14.78 -8.74
N CYS A 61 1.10 15.73 -9.43
CA CYS A 61 1.34 17.16 -9.20
C CYS A 61 1.01 17.57 -7.76
N GLY A 62 -0.12 17.08 -7.21
CA GLY A 62 -0.45 17.31 -5.81
C GLY A 62 0.62 16.76 -4.87
N GLY A 63 1.06 15.52 -5.11
CA GLY A 63 2.11 14.86 -4.35
C GLY A 63 3.49 15.50 -4.49
N LEU A 64 3.78 16.26 -5.54
CA LEU A 64 5.04 16.98 -5.70
C LEU A 64 4.99 18.41 -5.18
N VAL A 65 3.89 19.11 -5.40
CA VAL A 65 3.78 20.55 -5.06
C VAL A 65 3.63 20.77 -3.55
N LEU A 66 2.73 20.02 -2.88
CA LEU A 66 2.49 20.24 -1.45
C LEU A 66 3.71 19.93 -0.58
N PRO A 67 4.52 18.88 -0.81
CA PRO A 67 5.76 18.69 -0.06
C PRO A 67 6.76 19.83 -0.21
N VAL A 68 6.86 20.43 -1.39
CA VAL A 68 7.75 21.61 -1.60
C VAL A 68 7.30 22.77 -0.73
N ILE A 69 6.01 23.07 -0.70
CA ILE A 69 5.43 24.12 0.15
C ILE A 69 5.67 23.78 1.63
N ALA A 70 5.36 22.55 2.04
CA ALA A 70 5.58 22.10 3.42
C ALA A 70 7.06 22.18 3.84
N GLN A 71 7.97 21.84 2.93
CA GLN A 71 9.40 21.93 3.19
C GLN A 71 9.86 23.39 3.39
N GLN A 72 9.36 24.32 2.60
CA GLN A 72 9.68 25.75 2.76
C GLN A 72 9.10 26.29 4.08
N ALA A 73 7.85 25.95 4.39
CA ALA A 73 7.24 26.31 5.67
C ALA A 73 8.02 25.75 6.86
N ALA A 74 8.43 24.48 6.80
CA ALA A 74 9.22 23.84 7.85
C ALA A 74 10.60 24.48 8.04
N ARG A 75 11.21 24.97 6.96
CA ARG A 75 12.47 25.74 7.04
C ARG A 75 12.26 27.10 7.69
N ALA A 76 11.22 27.84 7.27
CA ALA A 76 10.89 29.15 7.81
C ALA A 76 10.56 29.10 9.31
N LEU A 77 9.93 28.01 9.76
CA LEU A 77 9.58 27.77 11.17
C LEU A 77 10.70 27.09 11.96
N ALA A 78 11.86 26.82 11.36
CA ALA A 78 13.01 26.15 11.97
C ALA A 78 12.63 24.82 12.67
N LEU A 79 11.73 24.04 12.05
CA LEU A 79 11.25 22.78 12.63
C LEU A 79 12.37 21.74 12.72
N GLU A 80 12.34 20.93 13.78
CA GLU A 80 13.24 19.79 13.96
C GLU A 80 13.15 18.80 12.79
N ALA A 81 14.25 18.11 12.51
CA ALA A 81 14.38 17.20 11.37
C ALA A 81 13.27 16.12 11.32
N GLN A 82 12.91 15.56 12.48
CA GLN A 82 11.85 14.52 12.55
C GLN A 82 10.46 15.10 12.24
N THR A 83 10.13 16.25 12.83
CA THR A 83 8.86 16.95 12.58
C THR A 83 8.74 17.38 11.13
N LYS A 84 9.82 17.91 10.55
CA LYS A 84 9.91 18.28 9.15
C LYS A 84 9.64 17.07 8.23
N LEU A 85 10.27 15.93 8.53
CA LEU A 85 10.08 14.71 7.72
C LEU A 85 8.62 14.26 7.74
N ILE A 86 7.99 14.23 8.91
CA ILE A 86 6.57 13.87 9.04
C ILE A 86 5.69 14.84 8.28
N LEU A 87 5.93 16.16 8.42
CA LEU A 87 5.15 17.18 7.72
C LEU A 87 5.26 17.05 6.20
N VAL A 88 6.46 16.83 5.67
CA VAL A 88 6.71 16.67 4.24
C VAL A 88 6.03 15.39 3.70
N ASN A 89 6.11 14.28 4.44
CA ASN A 89 5.41 13.05 4.06
C ASN A 89 3.89 13.21 4.14
N ALA A 90 3.37 13.86 5.18
CA ALA A 90 1.94 14.17 5.29
C ALA A 90 1.46 15.05 4.12
N ALA A 91 2.25 16.04 3.73
CA ALA A 91 1.98 16.91 2.60
C ALA A 91 2.03 16.12 1.26
N PHE A 92 2.94 15.17 1.12
CA PHE A 92 3.00 14.28 -0.04
C PHE A 92 1.71 13.46 -0.19
N GLN A 93 1.29 12.77 0.85
CA GLN A 93 0.07 11.98 0.84
C GLN A 93 -1.19 12.86 0.68
N GLY A 94 -1.26 13.96 1.43
CA GLY A 94 -2.34 14.93 1.35
C GLY A 94 -2.46 15.58 -0.03
N GLY A 95 -1.34 15.85 -0.66
CA GLY A 95 -1.27 16.39 -2.03
C GLY A 95 -1.83 15.43 -3.07
N MET A 96 -1.44 14.16 -2.99
CA MET A 96 -1.99 13.12 -3.87
C MET A 96 -3.50 12.97 -3.66
N LEU A 97 -3.97 12.91 -2.42
CA LEU A 97 -5.40 12.84 -2.11
C LEU A 97 -6.17 14.06 -2.60
N ALA A 98 -5.60 15.26 -2.47
CA ALA A 98 -6.19 16.49 -2.99
C ALA A 98 -6.30 16.44 -4.52
N GLY A 99 -5.26 15.99 -5.23
CA GLY A 99 -5.27 15.80 -6.68
C GLY A 99 -6.36 14.82 -7.12
N ILE A 100 -6.48 13.69 -6.43
CA ILE A 100 -7.55 12.70 -6.67
C ILE A 100 -8.94 13.32 -6.41
N ALA A 101 -9.09 14.09 -5.34
CA ALA A 101 -10.35 14.77 -5.01
C ALA A 101 -10.73 15.80 -6.08
N VAL A 102 -9.78 16.60 -6.56
CA VAL A 102 -9.97 17.55 -7.67
C VAL A 102 -10.44 16.82 -8.92
N TYR A 103 -9.73 15.75 -9.32
CA TYR A 103 -10.16 14.93 -10.45
C TYR A 103 -11.60 14.44 -10.27
N ARG A 104 -11.92 13.89 -9.12
CA ARG A 104 -13.25 13.33 -8.84
C ARG A 104 -14.37 14.38 -8.87
N VAL A 105 -14.11 15.57 -8.33
CA VAL A 105 -15.11 16.65 -8.25
C VAL A 105 -15.37 17.31 -9.60
N PHE A 106 -14.32 17.60 -10.36
CA PHE A 106 -14.42 18.43 -11.57
C PHE A 106 -14.55 17.60 -12.85
N PHE A 107 -13.97 16.41 -12.91
CA PHE A 107 -13.88 15.61 -14.13
C PHE A 107 -14.69 14.32 -14.09
N HIS A 108 -14.93 13.75 -12.92
CA HIS A 108 -15.60 12.44 -12.79
C HIS A 108 -16.92 12.51 -11.98
N ARG A 109 -17.80 13.43 -12.35
CA ARG A 109 -19.00 13.78 -11.58
C ARG A 109 -20.15 12.77 -11.60
N ARG A 110 -20.19 11.72 -12.44
CA ARG A 110 -21.43 11.07 -12.86
C ARG A 110 -21.63 9.59 -12.55
N ALA A 111 -20.74 8.93 -11.86
CA ALA A 111 -21.03 7.56 -11.46
C ALA A 111 -21.92 7.50 -10.21
N PRO A 112 -23.04 6.78 -10.24
CA PRO A 112 -23.81 6.49 -9.03
C PRO A 112 -22.90 5.86 -7.97
N ARG A 113 -22.88 6.41 -6.79
CA ARG A 113 -22.06 5.88 -5.70
C ARG A 113 -22.80 4.72 -5.07
N PRO A 114 -22.29 3.49 -5.08
CA PRO A 114 -22.83 2.48 -4.18
C PRO A 114 -22.64 2.98 -2.73
N PRO A 115 -23.58 2.71 -1.86
CA PRO A 115 -23.44 3.06 -0.45
C PRO A 115 -22.16 2.43 0.10
N LEU A 116 -21.38 3.19 0.89
CA LEU A 116 -20.20 2.69 1.57
C LEU A 116 -20.65 1.70 2.66
N ALA A 117 -20.66 0.43 2.33
CA ALA A 117 -20.94 -0.64 3.27
C ALA A 117 -19.62 -1.00 4.02
N LEU A 118 -19.12 -0.05 4.84
CA LEU A 118 -17.86 -0.24 5.59
C LEU A 118 -17.90 -1.51 6.44
N GLY A 119 -19.02 -1.79 7.12
CA GLY A 119 -19.14 -2.96 7.98
C GLY A 119 -19.06 -4.30 7.24
N SER A 120 -19.57 -4.38 6.01
CA SER A 120 -19.51 -5.60 5.19
C SER A 120 -18.14 -5.82 4.52
N SER A 121 -17.28 -4.80 4.50
CA SER A 121 -15.97 -4.87 3.83
C SER A 121 -14.81 -5.14 4.78
N LEU A 122 -14.96 -4.85 6.09
CA LEU A 122 -13.86 -5.00 7.05
C LEU A 122 -13.43 -6.45 7.25
N LEU A 123 -14.38 -7.36 7.45
CA LEU A 123 -14.07 -8.77 7.66
C LEU A 123 -13.44 -9.44 6.43
N PRO A 124 -13.97 -9.29 5.20
CA PRO A 124 -13.28 -9.75 4.00
C PRO A 124 -11.91 -9.12 3.79
N GLY A 125 -11.75 -7.82 4.09
CA GLY A 125 -10.47 -7.13 4.01
C GLY A 125 -9.44 -7.72 4.98
N PHE A 126 -9.83 -7.96 6.22
CA PHE A 126 -8.98 -8.60 7.23
C PHE A 126 -8.63 -10.04 6.84
N ALA A 127 -9.59 -10.80 6.33
CA ALA A 127 -9.33 -12.16 5.83
C ALA A 127 -8.34 -12.15 4.65
N ALA A 128 -8.47 -11.20 3.71
CA ALA A 128 -7.53 -11.03 2.60
C ALA A 128 -6.12 -10.64 3.09
N PHE A 129 -6.02 -9.77 4.10
CA PHE A 129 -4.76 -9.44 4.75
C PHE A 129 -4.10 -10.68 5.36
N LEU A 130 -4.81 -11.45 6.18
CA LEU A 130 -4.27 -12.68 6.78
C LEU A 130 -3.84 -13.69 5.71
N LEU A 131 -4.64 -13.82 4.64
CA LEU A 131 -4.35 -14.72 3.52
C LEU A 131 -3.08 -14.33 2.76
N SER A 132 -2.75 -13.05 2.69
CA SER A 132 -1.53 -12.58 2.03
C SER A 132 -0.26 -12.83 2.85
N LEU A 133 -0.34 -12.87 4.18
CA LEU A 133 0.84 -12.97 5.06
C LEU A 133 1.76 -14.16 4.74
N PRO A 134 1.28 -15.43 4.64
CA PRO A 134 2.16 -16.55 4.33
C PRO A 134 2.82 -16.41 2.94
N LEU A 135 2.14 -15.80 1.97
CA LEU A 135 2.70 -15.56 0.64
C LEU A 135 3.80 -14.50 0.68
N VAL A 136 3.54 -13.38 1.37
CA VAL A 136 4.52 -12.30 1.54
C VAL A 136 5.77 -12.81 2.28
N VAL A 137 5.59 -13.61 3.35
CA VAL A 137 6.73 -14.21 4.08
C VAL A 137 7.52 -15.16 3.18
N LEU A 138 6.85 -16.05 2.45
CA LEU A 138 7.51 -17.01 1.57
C LEU A 138 8.29 -16.30 0.45
N VAL A 139 7.65 -15.33 -0.23
CA VAL A 139 8.29 -14.54 -1.28
C VAL A 139 9.44 -13.73 -0.73
N GLY A 140 9.28 -13.12 0.45
CA GLY A 140 10.32 -12.35 1.12
C GLY A 140 11.54 -13.18 1.46
N LEU A 141 11.35 -14.39 2.00
CA LEU A 141 12.45 -15.32 2.29
C LEU A 141 13.17 -15.78 1.01
N ALA A 142 12.41 -16.17 -0.01
CA ALA A 142 12.97 -16.61 -1.29
C ALA A 142 13.75 -15.47 -1.97
N TRP A 143 13.20 -14.27 -1.99
CA TRP A 143 13.83 -13.09 -2.57
C TRP A 143 15.10 -12.69 -1.82
N THR A 144 15.04 -12.62 -0.50
CA THR A 144 16.21 -12.36 0.34
C THR A 144 17.31 -13.39 0.14
N GLY A 145 16.94 -14.68 0.03
CA GLY A 145 17.87 -15.75 -0.30
C GLY A 145 18.54 -15.56 -1.66
N LEU A 146 17.75 -15.20 -2.67
CA LEU A 146 18.27 -14.92 -4.02
C LEU A 146 19.25 -13.73 -4.03
N LEU A 147 18.88 -12.62 -3.37
CA LEU A 147 19.77 -11.45 -3.29
C LEU A 147 21.11 -11.78 -2.62
N LYS A 148 21.09 -12.54 -1.53
CA LYS A 148 22.31 -13.00 -0.85
C LYS A 148 23.16 -13.89 -1.74
N LEU A 149 22.55 -14.81 -2.50
CA LEU A 149 23.26 -15.67 -3.45
C LEU A 149 23.92 -14.86 -4.58
N CYS A 150 23.29 -13.76 -4.99
CA CYS A 150 23.83 -12.83 -5.99
C CYS A 150 24.83 -11.82 -5.41
N GLY A 151 25.14 -11.86 -4.11
CA GLY A 151 26.03 -10.89 -3.46
C GLY A 151 25.47 -9.48 -3.35
N LEU A 152 24.12 -9.31 -3.46
CA LEU A 152 23.46 -8.03 -3.37
C LEU A 152 23.12 -7.66 -1.92
N PRO A 153 23.18 -6.37 -1.54
CA PRO A 153 22.92 -5.95 -0.18
C PRO A 153 21.45 -6.14 0.18
N VAL A 154 21.19 -6.62 1.41
CA VAL A 154 19.87 -6.74 1.99
C VAL A 154 19.82 -5.82 3.20
N GLU A 155 19.51 -4.55 2.96
CA GLU A 155 19.42 -3.54 4.01
C GLU A 155 17.95 -3.33 4.46
N PRO A 156 17.71 -3.00 5.73
CA PRO A 156 16.38 -2.58 6.19
C PRO A 156 15.96 -1.27 5.52
N GLN A 157 14.66 -1.07 5.33
CA GLN A 157 14.16 0.21 4.84
C GLN A 157 14.46 1.34 5.84
N ASP A 158 14.80 2.53 5.34
CA ASP A 158 15.06 3.73 6.16
C ASP A 158 13.91 4.06 7.13
N ALA A 159 12.68 3.77 6.72
CA ALA A 159 11.51 3.92 7.57
C ALA A 159 11.61 3.13 8.89
N VAL A 160 12.15 1.91 8.87
CA VAL A 160 12.34 1.08 10.08
C VAL A 160 13.33 1.75 11.03
N ALA A 161 14.45 2.26 10.51
CA ALA A 161 15.46 2.98 11.30
C ALA A 161 14.87 4.25 11.92
N PHE A 162 13.97 4.93 11.22
CA PHE A 162 13.32 6.12 11.74
C PHE A 162 12.33 5.78 12.88
N PHE A 163 11.53 4.72 12.75
CA PHE A 163 10.65 4.25 13.83
C PHE A 163 11.40 3.91 15.10
N THR A 164 12.55 3.26 15.00
CA THR A 164 13.34 2.84 16.16
C THR A 164 14.06 3.99 16.86
N ARG A 165 14.34 5.10 16.16
CA ARG A 165 15.06 6.26 16.70
C ARG A 165 14.12 7.32 17.29
N THR A 166 12.83 7.30 16.96
CA THR A 166 11.87 8.31 17.42
C THR A 166 11.49 8.08 18.87
N LYS A 167 11.84 9.06 19.75
CA LYS A 167 11.54 9.01 21.18
C LYS A 167 10.23 9.73 21.55
N SER A 168 9.73 10.62 20.71
CA SER A 168 8.48 11.34 20.95
C SER A 168 7.26 10.46 20.64
N PRO A 169 6.39 10.19 21.62
CA PRO A 169 5.18 9.38 21.39
C PRO A 169 4.21 10.03 20.40
N VAL A 170 4.16 11.36 20.34
CA VAL A 170 3.32 12.10 19.40
C VAL A 170 3.83 11.93 17.97
N LEU A 171 5.14 12.07 17.75
CA LEU A 171 5.74 11.86 16.44
C LEU A 171 5.62 10.40 16.00
N LEU A 172 5.80 9.46 16.92
CA LEU A 172 5.61 8.04 16.65
C LEU A 172 4.15 7.73 16.24
N ALA A 173 3.17 8.26 16.96
CA ALA A 173 1.76 8.11 16.60
C ALA A 173 1.44 8.72 15.24
N ALA A 174 1.98 9.91 14.92
CA ALA A 174 1.82 10.54 13.62
C ALA A 174 2.42 9.71 12.49
N MET A 175 3.61 9.12 12.70
CA MET A 175 4.25 8.23 11.74
C MET A 175 3.42 6.96 11.50
N ILE A 176 2.93 6.34 12.59
CA ILE A 176 2.06 5.15 12.48
C ILE A 176 0.79 5.49 11.69
N ALA A 177 0.15 6.62 11.99
CA ALA A 177 -1.03 7.07 11.28
C ALA A 177 -0.75 7.30 9.78
N LEU A 178 0.39 7.92 9.45
CA LEU A 178 0.79 8.12 8.06
C LEU A 178 1.07 6.78 7.35
N ALA A 179 1.89 5.92 7.95
CA ALA A 179 2.35 4.70 7.31
C ALA A 179 1.29 3.59 7.28
N ALA A 180 0.45 3.48 8.32
CA ALA A 180 -0.52 2.39 8.45
C ALA A 180 -1.93 2.76 7.98
N VAL A 181 -2.24 4.05 7.81
CA VAL A 181 -3.59 4.50 7.42
C VAL A 181 -3.57 5.35 6.16
N ILE A 182 -2.86 6.48 6.19
CA ILE A 182 -2.97 7.49 5.12
C ILE A 182 -2.28 7.01 3.85
N ALA A 183 -1.04 6.52 3.94
CA ALA A 183 -0.31 6.02 2.77
C ALA A 183 -1.05 4.84 2.11
N PRO A 184 -1.47 3.78 2.83
CA PRO A 184 -2.22 2.69 2.21
C PRO A 184 -3.51 3.14 1.53
N ILE A 185 -4.26 4.10 2.11
CA ILE A 185 -5.46 4.65 1.46
C ILE A 185 -5.09 5.34 0.14
N THR A 186 -4.06 6.17 0.15
CA THR A 186 -3.61 6.89 -1.05
C THR A 186 -3.13 5.93 -2.13
N GLU A 187 -2.33 4.95 -1.75
CA GLU A 187 -1.81 3.91 -2.62
C GLU A 187 -2.93 3.06 -3.22
N GLU A 188 -3.89 2.64 -2.42
CA GLU A 188 -5.05 1.88 -2.88
C GLU A 188 -5.89 2.66 -3.89
N LEU A 189 -6.08 3.98 -3.68
CA LEU A 189 -6.80 4.85 -4.61
C LEU A 189 -6.06 5.01 -5.94
N ILE A 190 -4.74 5.13 -5.93
CA ILE A 190 -3.93 5.30 -7.14
C ILE A 190 -3.76 3.97 -7.86
N PHE A 191 -3.26 2.95 -7.18
CA PHE A 191 -2.85 1.70 -7.82
C PHE A 191 -4.03 0.78 -8.11
N ARG A 192 -4.97 0.58 -7.16
CA ARG A 192 -6.09 -0.35 -7.35
C ARG A 192 -7.32 0.31 -7.92
N ALA A 193 -7.78 1.41 -7.34
CA ALA A 193 -8.93 2.12 -7.85
C ALA A 193 -8.65 2.89 -9.16
N GLY A 194 -7.41 3.29 -9.40
CA GLY A 194 -6.94 3.94 -10.61
C GLY A 194 -6.32 2.95 -11.61
N ILE A 195 -5.02 2.71 -11.49
CA ILE A 195 -4.20 2.04 -12.50
C ILE A 195 -4.71 0.63 -12.82
N PHE A 196 -4.96 -0.20 -11.80
CA PHE A 196 -5.42 -1.58 -12.00
C PHE A 196 -6.79 -1.64 -12.69
N ARG A 197 -7.77 -0.84 -12.23
CA ARG A 197 -9.10 -0.82 -12.85
C ARG A 197 -9.05 -0.35 -14.30
N TYR A 198 -8.20 0.62 -14.61
CA TYR A 198 -7.98 1.09 -15.98
C TYR A 198 -7.27 0.03 -16.84
N ALA A 199 -6.18 -0.54 -16.35
CA ALA A 199 -5.42 -1.58 -17.05
C ALA A 199 -6.29 -2.82 -17.37
N ARG A 200 -7.15 -3.21 -16.44
CA ARG A 200 -8.02 -4.37 -16.55
C ARG A 200 -9.02 -4.31 -17.71
N THR A 201 -9.39 -3.13 -18.15
CA THR A 201 -10.29 -2.93 -19.30
C THR A 201 -9.57 -2.99 -20.65
N ARG A 202 -8.24 -2.96 -20.65
CA ARG A 202 -7.42 -2.80 -21.86
C ARG A 202 -6.33 -3.86 -22.04
N LEU A 203 -5.93 -4.51 -20.96
CA LEU A 203 -4.83 -5.46 -20.95
C LEU A 203 -5.29 -6.88 -20.58
N PRO A 204 -4.59 -7.92 -21.02
CA PRO A 204 -4.79 -9.27 -20.54
C PRO A 204 -4.66 -9.34 -19.01
N ARG A 205 -5.38 -10.30 -18.39
CA ARG A 205 -5.49 -10.42 -16.93
C ARG A 205 -4.15 -10.30 -16.18
N TRP A 206 -3.14 -11.03 -16.64
CA TRP A 206 -1.83 -11.05 -15.97
C TRP A 206 -1.07 -9.73 -16.11
N ALA A 207 -1.12 -9.10 -17.29
CA ALA A 207 -0.50 -7.79 -17.48
C ALA A 207 -1.19 -6.71 -16.63
N ALA A 208 -2.51 -6.76 -16.52
CA ALA A 208 -3.27 -5.84 -15.68
C ALA A 208 -2.98 -6.00 -14.18
N LEU A 209 -2.63 -7.20 -13.72
CA LEU A 209 -2.23 -7.46 -12.34
C LEU A 209 -0.78 -7.04 -12.08
N LEU A 210 0.14 -7.48 -12.94
CA LEU A 210 1.58 -7.30 -12.71
C LEU A 210 2.04 -5.86 -12.95
N LEU A 211 1.47 -5.15 -13.93
CA LEU A 211 1.88 -3.78 -14.22
C LEU A 211 1.77 -2.83 -13.03
N PRO A 212 0.60 -2.68 -12.37
CA PRO A 212 0.51 -1.82 -11.18
C PRO A 212 1.32 -2.34 -10.00
N ALA A 213 1.46 -3.66 -9.82
CA ALA A 213 2.26 -4.24 -8.75
C ALA A 213 3.76 -3.95 -8.93
N CYS A 214 4.30 -4.15 -10.14
CA CYS A 214 5.70 -3.81 -10.44
C CYS A 214 5.96 -2.29 -10.34
N LEU A 215 5.03 -1.44 -10.80
CA LEU A 215 5.15 0.01 -10.64
C LEU A 215 5.15 0.41 -9.15
N PHE A 216 4.26 -0.18 -8.36
CA PHE A 216 4.21 0.04 -6.93
C PHE A 216 5.52 -0.34 -6.23
N ALA A 217 6.03 -1.54 -6.51
CA ALA A 217 7.29 -2.01 -5.95
C ALA A 217 8.49 -1.14 -6.40
N ALA A 218 8.53 -0.74 -7.67
CA ALA A 218 9.60 0.11 -8.20
C ALA A 218 9.62 1.51 -7.57
N LEU A 219 8.46 2.11 -7.31
CA LEU A 219 8.36 3.42 -6.65
C LEU A 219 8.83 3.42 -5.20
N HIS A 220 8.87 2.27 -4.54
CA HIS A 220 9.46 2.14 -3.21
C HIS A 220 10.98 2.21 -3.21
N ASN A 221 11.61 2.11 -4.39
CA ASN A 221 13.07 2.23 -4.58
C ASN A 221 13.91 1.42 -3.57
N HIS A 222 13.41 0.24 -3.20
CA HIS A 222 14.04 -0.62 -2.20
C HIS A 222 14.10 -2.06 -2.69
N LEU A 223 15.29 -2.49 -3.11
CA LEU A 223 15.49 -3.78 -3.77
C LEU A 223 15.05 -4.98 -2.92
N ALA A 224 15.37 -4.97 -1.63
CA ALA A 224 15.03 -6.09 -0.74
C ALA A 224 13.51 -6.26 -0.54
N SER A 225 12.72 -5.21 -0.71
CA SER A 225 11.26 -5.25 -0.61
C SER A 225 10.56 -5.44 -1.96
N PHE A 226 11.28 -5.42 -3.08
CA PHE A 226 10.67 -5.41 -4.40
C PHE A 226 9.73 -6.60 -4.64
N ALA A 227 10.23 -7.82 -4.52
CA ALA A 227 9.40 -9.00 -4.79
C ALA A 227 8.24 -9.18 -3.79
N PRO A 228 8.39 -8.95 -2.47
CA PRO A 228 7.27 -8.96 -1.54
C PRO A 228 6.18 -7.92 -1.82
N LEU A 229 6.51 -6.82 -2.50
CA LEU A 229 5.56 -5.75 -2.86
C LEU A 229 4.84 -5.99 -4.19
N VAL A 230 5.38 -6.86 -5.05
CA VAL A 230 4.76 -7.31 -6.31
C VAL A 230 3.71 -8.37 -6.05
#